data_4bf181e331afdb6af1bb80caa9e21573
#
_entry.id   4bf181e331afdb6af1bb80caa9e21573
#
_cell.length_a   1.000
_cell.length_b   1.000
_cell.length_c   1.000
_cell.angle_alpha   90.00
_cell.angle_beta   90.00
_cell.angle_gamma   90.00
#
_symmetry.space_group_name_H-M   'P 1'
#
loop_
_entity.id
_entity.type
_entity.pdbx_description
1 polymer ?
#
loop_
_entity_poly.entity_id
_entity_poly.type
_entity_poly.pdbx_seq_one_letter_code
_entity_poly.pdbx_strand_id
1 'polypeptide(L)'
;MKKSLILLTTVLMLMATSCTKKGNNAANSLEEQTVDTATNAAASANPKANVKTVDAMLNGADALEAIKKNYAGKVVLLDFWATWCPPCREAMKTVDLIKPALMDKGVAFAYITGVTSPESNWKEMVPTIDGDHYRLTEKQW
;
A
#
# COMPACT_ATOMS: atom_id res chain seq x y z
N MET A 1 -42.02 24.26 -15.82
CA MET A 1 -42.98 24.62 -14.75
C MET A 1 -43.11 23.41 -13.84
N LYS A 2 -42.50 23.43 -12.69
CA LYS A 2 -43.00 22.99 -11.39
C LYS A 2 -41.88 23.15 -10.40
N LYS A 3 -42.00 24.19 -9.61
CA LYS A 3 -41.21 24.49 -8.40
C LYS A 3 -41.62 23.49 -7.32
N SER A 4 -40.67 22.94 -6.59
CA SER A 4 -40.91 22.39 -5.26
C SER A 4 -39.78 22.79 -4.35
N LEU A 5 -40.12 23.78 -3.62
CA LEU A 5 -39.60 24.34 -2.38
C LEU A 5 -40.07 23.42 -1.25
N ILE A 6 -39.26 23.10 -0.28
CA ILE A 6 -39.59 22.59 1.07
C ILE A 6 -38.28 22.01 1.63
N LEU A 7 -37.87 22.20 2.81
CA LEU A 7 -38.11 22.97 4.03
C LEU A 7 -36.87 22.81 4.91
N LEU A 8 -36.46 23.89 5.46
CA LEU A 8 -35.51 24.01 6.56
C LEU A 8 -36.11 23.34 7.80
N THR A 9 -35.42 22.43 8.43
CA THR A 9 -35.61 22.09 9.84
C THR A 9 -34.32 22.07 10.58
N THR A 10 -34.10 23.13 11.29
CA THR A 10 -33.21 23.30 12.42
C THR A 10 -33.61 22.35 13.54
N VAL A 11 -32.71 21.50 14.01
CA VAL A 11 -32.78 20.94 15.37
C VAL A 11 -31.45 21.23 16.07
N LEU A 12 -31.56 22.17 16.96
CA LEU A 12 -30.62 22.57 18.00
C LEU A 12 -30.94 21.73 19.24
N MET A 13 -29.97 20.99 19.77
CA MET A 13 -29.89 20.54 21.18
C MET A 13 -28.43 20.22 21.48
N LEU A 14 -27.78 20.97 22.21
CA LEU A 14 -27.53 21.35 23.59
C LEU A 14 -27.40 20.17 24.58
N MET A 15 -26.36 20.35 25.39
CA MET A 15 -26.09 19.83 26.74
C MET A 15 -25.31 18.50 26.76
N ALA A 16 -24.40 18.30 27.59
CA ALA A 16 -23.61 19.04 28.58
C ALA A 16 -22.68 18.06 29.30
N THR A 17 -21.52 18.59 29.66
CA THR A 17 -20.87 18.47 30.97
C THR A 17 -20.45 17.13 31.57
N SER A 18 -19.20 17.12 31.94
CA SER A 18 -18.70 16.80 33.31
C SER A 18 -18.20 15.35 33.49
N CYS A 19 -17.18 15.05 34.15
CA CYS A 19 -16.24 15.58 35.13
C CYS A 19 -15.12 14.56 35.32
N THR A 20 -13.93 15.10 35.47
CA THR A 20 -12.90 14.77 36.46
C THR A 20 -13.13 13.54 37.37
N LYS A 21 -12.17 12.63 37.43
CA LYS A 21 -11.62 12.21 38.71
C LYS A 21 -10.23 11.61 38.64
N LYS A 22 -9.39 12.24 39.38
CA LYS A 22 -8.02 11.95 39.85
C LYS A 22 -8.09 10.76 40.84
N GLY A 23 -7.09 9.91 40.84
CA GLY A 23 -6.90 8.91 41.89
C GLY A 23 -5.59 8.13 41.71
N ASN A 24 -4.68 8.41 42.59
CA ASN A 24 -3.32 7.87 42.72
C ASN A 24 -3.27 6.45 43.30
N ASN A 25 -2.05 5.91 43.18
CA ASN A 25 -1.34 4.94 44.03
C ASN A 25 -1.37 3.51 43.49
N ALA A 26 -0.24 3.03 43.13
CA ALA A 26 1.00 2.67 43.84
C ALA A 26 1.11 1.14 44.03
N ALA A 27 2.27 0.71 43.62
CA ALA A 27 3.07 -0.40 44.15
C ALA A 27 2.84 -1.83 43.65
N ASN A 28 3.88 -2.28 42.98
CA ASN A 28 4.64 -3.50 43.25
C ASN A 28 4.09 -4.85 42.77
N SER A 29 4.72 -5.41 41.76
CA SER A 29 5.48 -6.64 41.94
C SER A 29 6.35 -6.91 40.68
N LEU A 30 7.61 -7.13 40.95
CA LEU A 30 8.63 -7.68 40.06
C LEU A 30 8.23 -9.11 39.74
N GLU A 31 8.03 -9.40 38.46
CA GLU A 31 8.27 -10.74 37.90
C GLU A 31 9.14 -10.62 36.67
N GLU A 32 10.34 -11.07 36.89
CA GLU A 32 11.38 -11.36 35.92
C GLU A 32 10.86 -12.40 34.92
N GLN A 33 10.65 -12.00 33.67
CA GLN A 33 10.54 -12.97 32.57
C GLN A 33 11.54 -12.59 31.47
N THR A 34 12.44 -13.52 31.33
CA THR A 34 13.54 -13.72 30.41
C THR A 34 13.34 -13.12 29.02
N VAL A 35 14.35 -12.35 28.65
CA VAL A 35 14.62 -11.79 27.34
C VAL A 35 14.88 -12.90 26.34
N ASP A 36 13.95 -13.20 25.46
CA ASP A 36 14.26 -13.79 24.17
C ASP A 36 14.34 -12.65 23.15
N THR A 37 15.58 -12.24 22.94
CA THR A 37 15.96 -11.27 21.92
C THR A 37 15.87 -11.93 20.55
N ALA A 38 14.66 -11.99 20.00
CA ALA A 38 14.47 -12.12 18.57
C ALA A 38 14.35 -10.72 18.00
N THR A 39 15.47 -10.16 17.59
CA THR A 39 15.55 -8.96 16.78
C THR A 39 14.90 -9.27 15.42
N ASN A 40 13.60 -9.22 15.39
CA ASN A 40 12.85 -9.15 14.15
C ASN A 40 12.81 -7.66 13.78
N ALA A 41 13.79 -7.22 13.01
CA ALA A 41 13.72 -5.97 12.29
C ALA A 41 12.59 -6.11 11.26
N ALA A 42 11.35 -5.95 11.73
CA ALA A 42 10.22 -5.71 10.88
C ALA A 42 10.48 -4.36 10.22
N ALA A 43 11.04 -4.38 9.01
CA ALA A 43 10.97 -3.22 8.12
C ALA A 43 9.51 -2.77 8.14
N SER A 44 9.28 -1.52 8.54
CA SER A 44 7.94 -0.91 8.55
C SER A 44 7.34 -1.09 7.16
N ALA A 45 6.48 -2.08 7.01
CA ALA A 45 5.85 -2.36 5.74
C ALA A 45 4.99 -1.14 5.38
N ASN A 46 5.26 -0.52 4.24
CA ASN A 46 4.41 0.54 3.73
C ASN A 46 3.00 -0.02 3.51
N PRO A 47 1.97 0.48 4.21
CA PRO A 47 0.61 -0.04 4.09
C PRO A 47 0.00 0.15 2.69
N LYS A 48 0.66 0.91 1.82
CA LYS A 48 0.26 1.15 0.44
C LYS A 48 0.95 0.24 -0.57
N ALA A 49 1.93 -0.57 -0.17
CA ALA A 49 2.57 -1.56 -1.02
C ALA A 49 1.80 -2.89 -0.98
N ASN A 50 1.24 -3.30 -2.11
CA ASN A 50 0.43 -4.51 -2.22
C ASN A 50 1.11 -5.53 -3.14
N VAL A 51 1.46 -6.70 -2.63
CA VAL A 51 1.94 -7.80 -3.45
C VAL A 51 0.75 -8.55 -4.06
N LYS A 52 0.73 -8.66 -5.37
CA LYS A 52 -0.29 -9.36 -6.15
C LYS A 52 0.33 -10.45 -7.02
N THR A 53 -0.45 -11.45 -7.35
CA THR A 53 -0.05 -12.55 -8.22
C THR A 53 -1.02 -12.71 -9.38
N VAL A 54 -0.55 -13.34 -10.44
CA VAL A 54 -1.36 -13.88 -11.53
C VAL A 54 -1.05 -15.37 -11.65
N ASP A 55 -1.90 -16.11 -12.35
CA ASP A 55 -1.72 -17.55 -12.53
C ASP A 55 -0.34 -17.85 -13.13
N ALA A 56 0.46 -18.61 -12.40
CA ALA A 56 1.84 -18.96 -12.79
C ALA A 56 1.94 -19.80 -14.07
N MET A 57 0.84 -20.40 -14.53
CA MET A 57 0.78 -21.19 -15.76
C MET A 57 0.69 -20.34 -17.03
N LEU A 58 0.35 -19.05 -16.90
CA LEU A 58 0.27 -18.13 -18.03
C LEU A 58 1.66 -17.90 -18.66
N ASN A 59 1.69 -17.61 -19.96
CA ASN A 59 2.88 -17.03 -20.60
C ASN A 59 2.95 -15.52 -20.35
N GLY A 60 4.02 -14.87 -20.79
CA GLY A 60 4.24 -13.44 -20.51
C GLY A 60 3.13 -12.53 -21.04
N ALA A 61 2.63 -12.76 -22.25
CA ALA A 61 1.56 -11.96 -22.85
C ALA A 61 0.24 -12.12 -22.09
N ASP A 62 -0.12 -13.36 -21.76
CA ASP A 62 -1.35 -13.66 -21.01
C ASP A 62 -1.26 -13.17 -19.56
N ALA A 63 -0.08 -13.24 -18.94
CA ALA A 63 0.17 -12.68 -17.62
C ALA A 63 -0.02 -11.15 -17.60
N LEU A 64 0.49 -10.46 -18.62
CA LEU A 64 0.30 -9.02 -18.76
C LEU A 64 -1.18 -8.66 -18.95
N GLU A 65 -1.90 -9.40 -19.78
CA GLU A 65 -3.34 -9.19 -19.94
C GLU A 65 -4.12 -9.47 -18.62
N ALA A 66 -3.73 -10.48 -17.86
CA ALA A 66 -4.31 -10.76 -16.54
C ALA A 66 -4.03 -9.63 -15.55
N ILE A 67 -2.83 -9.06 -15.55
CA ILE A 67 -2.49 -7.88 -14.75
C ILE A 67 -3.37 -6.69 -15.15
N LYS A 68 -3.48 -6.40 -16.45
CA LYS A 68 -4.30 -5.29 -16.96
C LYS A 68 -5.78 -5.41 -16.57
N LYS A 69 -6.32 -6.61 -16.55
CA LYS A 69 -7.72 -6.87 -16.12
C LYS A 69 -8.00 -6.43 -14.69
N ASN A 70 -6.99 -6.48 -13.81
CA ASN A 70 -7.12 -6.01 -12.43
C ASN A 70 -7.34 -4.48 -12.32
N TYR A 71 -7.14 -3.76 -13.42
CA TYR A 71 -7.30 -2.31 -13.50
C TYR A 71 -8.37 -1.89 -14.51
N ALA A 72 -9.31 -2.78 -14.83
CA ALA A 72 -10.37 -2.47 -15.77
C ALA A 72 -11.12 -1.18 -15.36
N GLY A 73 -11.30 -0.26 -16.32
CA GLY A 73 -11.93 1.03 -16.08
C GLY A 73 -11.07 2.09 -15.38
N LYS A 74 -9.77 1.81 -15.16
CA LYS A 74 -8.82 2.76 -14.55
C LYS A 74 -7.65 3.03 -15.49
N VAL A 75 -7.05 4.19 -15.34
CA VAL A 75 -5.71 4.44 -15.88
C VAL A 75 -4.71 3.75 -14.96
N VAL A 76 -3.79 2.98 -15.52
CA VAL A 76 -2.71 2.34 -14.77
C VAL A 76 -1.36 2.66 -15.40
N LEU A 77 -0.40 3.03 -14.59
CA LEU A 77 1.00 3.09 -14.96
C LEU A 77 1.62 1.74 -14.65
N LEU A 78 2.11 1.06 -15.70
CA LEU A 78 2.86 -0.19 -15.58
C LEU A 78 4.35 0.13 -15.66
N ASP A 79 5.09 -0.15 -14.59
CA ASP A 79 6.54 0.05 -14.53
C ASP A 79 7.25 -1.31 -14.48
N PHE A 80 8.02 -1.60 -15.52
CA PHE A 80 8.87 -2.81 -15.60
C PHE A 80 10.25 -2.48 -15.05
N TRP A 81 10.62 -3.11 -13.95
CA TRP A 81 11.84 -2.79 -13.23
C TRP A 81 12.59 -4.03 -12.73
N ALA A 82 13.81 -3.80 -12.25
CA ALA A 82 14.57 -4.84 -11.55
C ALA A 82 15.35 -4.22 -10.38
N THR A 83 15.59 -5.02 -9.35
CA THR A 83 16.33 -4.58 -8.15
C THR A 83 17.75 -4.12 -8.44
N TRP A 84 18.35 -4.67 -9.50
CA TRP A 84 19.70 -4.36 -9.99
C TRP A 84 19.72 -3.30 -11.10
N CYS A 85 18.58 -2.62 -11.39
CA CYS A 85 18.48 -1.62 -12.46
C CYS A 85 18.53 -0.19 -11.86
N PRO A 86 19.73 0.46 -11.78
CA PRO A 86 19.83 1.81 -11.22
C PRO A 86 18.96 2.85 -11.95
N PRO A 87 18.94 2.92 -13.30
CA PRO A 87 18.11 3.89 -13.99
C PRO A 87 16.60 3.67 -13.73
N CYS A 88 16.13 2.43 -13.57
CA CYS A 88 14.75 2.16 -13.21
C CYS A 88 14.41 2.78 -11.85
N ARG A 89 15.27 2.60 -10.86
CA ARG A 89 15.07 3.15 -9.51
C ARG A 89 15.13 4.67 -9.47
N GLU A 90 15.95 5.30 -10.32
CA GLU A 90 15.96 6.77 -10.46
C GLU A 90 14.66 7.27 -11.12
N ALA A 91 14.16 6.57 -12.14
CA ALA A 91 12.87 6.90 -12.76
C ALA A 91 11.72 6.82 -11.74
N MET A 92 11.70 5.79 -10.87
CA MET A 92 10.71 5.68 -9.79
C MET A 92 10.72 6.90 -8.88
N LYS A 93 11.88 7.41 -8.47
CA LYS A 93 11.99 8.63 -7.64
C LYS A 93 11.35 9.83 -8.32
N THR A 94 11.51 9.95 -9.64
CA THR A 94 10.87 11.01 -10.41
C THR A 94 9.35 10.85 -10.44
N VAL A 95 8.88 9.62 -10.62
CA VAL A 95 7.45 9.28 -10.59
C VAL A 95 6.86 9.55 -9.20
N ASP A 96 7.59 9.27 -8.12
CA ASP A 96 7.13 9.48 -6.74
C ASP A 96 6.78 10.95 -6.44
N LEU A 97 7.39 11.91 -7.13
CA LEU A 97 7.07 13.32 -6.97
C LEU A 97 5.65 13.68 -7.45
N ILE A 98 5.13 12.96 -8.44
CA ILE A 98 3.82 13.22 -9.04
C ILE A 98 2.77 12.16 -8.66
N LYS A 99 3.22 11.03 -8.12
CA LYS A 99 2.37 9.88 -7.77
C LYS A 99 1.17 10.25 -6.89
N PRO A 100 1.32 11.00 -5.78
CA PRO A 100 0.18 11.35 -4.92
C PRO A 100 -0.93 12.06 -5.69
N ALA A 101 -0.58 13.06 -6.50
CA ALA A 101 -1.54 13.82 -7.30
C ALA A 101 -2.23 12.97 -8.38
N LEU A 102 -1.56 11.93 -8.89
CA LEU A 102 -2.15 11.01 -9.85
C LEU A 102 -3.04 9.97 -9.16
N MET A 103 -2.65 9.48 -8.00
CA MET A 103 -3.46 8.57 -7.19
C MET A 103 -4.77 9.23 -6.75
N ASP A 104 -4.75 10.51 -6.38
CA ASP A 104 -5.94 11.29 -6.06
C ASP A 104 -6.91 11.40 -7.25
N LYS A 105 -6.40 11.31 -8.47
CA LYS A 105 -7.20 11.24 -9.71
C LYS A 105 -7.61 9.82 -10.10
N GLY A 106 -7.31 8.82 -9.27
CA GLY A 106 -7.68 7.43 -9.49
C GLY A 106 -6.72 6.64 -10.38
N VAL A 107 -5.54 7.17 -10.68
CA VAL A 107 -4.50 6.42 -11.40
C VAL A 107 -3.91 5.35 -10.49
N ALA A 108 -3.83 4.12 -10.98
CA ALA A 108 -3.18 3.02 -10.29
C ALA A 108 -1.70 2.90 -10.74
N PHE A 109 -0.87 2.38 -9.86
CA PHE A 109 0.54 2.13 -10.13
C PHE A 109 0.83 0.64 -9.93
N ALA A 110 1.39 0.00 -10.92
CA ALA A 110 1.74 -1.42 -10.89
C ALA A 110 3.19 -1.62 -11.32
N TYR A 111 3.97 -2.20 -10.44
CA TYR A 111 5.40 -2.47 -10.59
C TYR A 111 5.61 -3.94 -10.91
N ILE A 112 6.19 -4.22 -12.06
CA ILE A 112 6.36 -5.57 -12.59
C ILE A 112 7.85 -5.90 -12.62
N THR A 113 8.23 -6.99 -11.99
CA THR A 113 9.58 -7.53 -12.03
C THR A 113 9.56 -9.03 -12.30
N GLY A 114 10.67 -9.58 -12.72
CA GLY A 114 10.82 -11.01 -12.99
C GLY A 114 11.84 -11.68 -12.07
N VAL A 115 12.07 -12.96 -12.36
CA VAL A 115 12.99 -13.81 -11.61
C VAL A 115 14.45 -13.34 -11.63
N THR A 116 14.82 -12.47 -12.57
CA THR A 116 16.16 -11.86 -12.64
C THR A 116 16.46 -10.95 -11.44
N SER A 117 15.43 -10.46 -10.75
CA SER A 117 15.56 -9.79 -9.46
C SER A 117 15.60 -10.85 -8.36
N PRO A 118 16.67 -10.95 -7.57
CA PRO A 118 16.71 -11.85 -6.41
C PRO A 118 15.52 -11.58 -5.49
N GLU A 119 14.85 -12.64 -5.04
CA GLU A 119 13.62 -12.51 -4.27
C GLU A 119 13.83 -11.79 -2.93
N SER A 120 14.98 -12.01 -2.28
CA SER A 120 15.36 -11.31 -1.05
C SER A 120 15.42 -9.81 -1.25
N ASN A 121 16.13 -9.36 -2.30
CA ASN A 121 16.26 -7.94 -2.62
C ASN A 121 14.93 -7.31 -3.01
N TRP A 122 14.09 -8.07 -3.73
CA TRP A 122 12.75 -7.61 -4.10
C TRP A 122 11.87 -7.45 -2.85
N LYS A 123 11.86 -8.42 -1.95
CA LYS A 123 11.10 -8.36 -0.68
C LYS A 123 11.55 -7.21 0.23
N GLU A 124 12.84 -6.87 0.20
CA GLU A 124 13.38 -5.72 0.94
C GLU A 124 12.92 -4.38 0.35
N MET A 125 12.86 -4.28 -0.99
CA MET A 125 12.55 -3.03 -1.66
C MET A 125 11.05 -2.74 -1.77
N VAL A 126 10.21 -3.76 -1.98
CA VAL A 126 8.75 -3.59 -2.16
C VAL A 126 8.09 -2.73 -1.07
N PRO A 127 8.39 -2.91 0.23
CA PRO A 127 7.76 -2.09 1.27
C PRO A 127 8.06 -0.60 1.18
N THR A 128 9.05 -0.19 0.38
CA THR A 128 9.44 1.21 0.21
C THR A 128 8.76 1.89 -0.98
N ILE A 129 8.00 1.15 -1.77
CA ILE A 129 7.42 1.63 -3.04
C ILE A 129 5.89 1.49 -2.98
N ASP A 130 5.17 2.60 -3.00
CA ASP A 130 3.71 2.61 -3.00
C ASP A 130 3.16 2.06 -4.32
N GLY A 131 2.20 1.13 -4.25
CA GLY A 131 1.52 0.57 -5.41
C GLY A 131 1.38 -0.94 -5.37
N ASP A 132 0.94 -1.50 -6.46
CA ASP A 132 0.76 -2.95 -6.62
C ASP A 132 2.03 -3.58 -7.22
N HIS A 133 2.50 -4.66 -6.65
CA HIS A 133 3.74 -5.33 -7.05
C HIS A 133 3.48 -6.73 -7.57
N TYR A 134 4.01 -7.01 -8.74
CA TYR A 134 3.97 -8.34 -9.37
C TYR A 134 5.38 -8.86 -9.58
N ARG A 135 5.65 -10.08 -9.14
CA ARG A 135 6.88 -10.77 -9.44
C ARG A 135 6.56 -11.96 -10.34
N LEU A 136 6.93 -11.85 -11.59
CA LEU A 136 6.65 -12.84 -12.64
C LEU A 136 7.62 -14.01 -12.55
N THR A 137 7.13 -15.20 -12.92
CA THR A 137 7.94 -16.40 -13.09
C THR A 137 8.81 -16.30 -14.34
N GLU A 138 9.76 -17.23 -14.49
CA GLU A 138 10.61 -17.29 -15.68
C GLU A 138 9.80 -17.45 -16.98
N LYS A 139 8.72 -18.22 -16.93
CA LYS A 139 7.83 -18.42 -18.08
C LYS A 139 7.06 -17.14 -18.47
N GLN A 140 6.86 -16.23 -17.51
CA GLN A 140 6.08 -15.01 -17.67
C GLN A 140 6.94 -13.79 -17.98
N TRP A 141 8.24 -13.86 -17.66
CA TRP A 141 9.21 -12.77 -17.84
C TRP A 141 9.96 -12.90 -19.18
#